data_2a904a45021dc51a59ce9b8ab0ae14d0
#
_entry.id   2a904a45021dc51a59ce9b8ab0ae14d0
#
_cell.length_a   1.000
_cell.length_b   1.000
_cell.length_c   1.000
_cell.angle_alpha   90.00
_cell.angle_beta   90.00
_cell.angle_gamma   90.00
#
_symmetry.space_group_name_H-M   'P 1'
#
loop_
_entity.id
_entity.type
_entity.pdbx_description
1 polymer ?
#
loop_
_entity_poly.entity_id
_entity_poly.type
_entity_poly.pdbx_seq_one_letter_code
_entity_poly.pdbx_strand_id
1 'polypeptide(L)'
;MSERPSILVVEDDDDCRNVLVDVLEMSGYSVLSCGEARQAVEMAIEHRPALVLVDFMMPDADGGWVVRSLRAAGGSLADVPVVLTTGSSAGREVADSLGVRSLEKPFDVNRLLDLVRSLAPVS
;
A
#
# COMPACT_ATOMS: atom_id res chain seq x y z
N MET A 1 -26.08 3.20 2.87
CA MET A 1 -24.95 4.11 2.58
C MET A 1 -23.69 3.28 2.41
N SER A 2 -23.06 3.38 1.28
CA SER A 2 -21.82 2.65 1.05
C SER A 2 -20.64 3.42 1.61
N GLU A 3 -19.77 2.73 2.32
CA GLU A 3 -18.52 3.30 2.77
C GLU A 3 -17.48 3.19 1.68
N ARG A 4 -16.62 4.20 1.61
CA ARG A 4 -15.48 4.15 0.70
C ARG A 4 -14.47 3.15 1.21
N PRO A 5 -13.94 2.26 0.36
CA PRO A 5 -12.83 1.40 0.79
C PRO A 5 -11.65 2.25 1.22
N SER A 6 -10.97 1.85 2.27
CA SER A 6 -9.83 2.60 2.79
C SER A 6 -8.52 2.02 2.27
N ILE A 7 -7.61 2.91 1.91
CA ILE A 7 -6.26 2.54 1.47
C ILE A 7 -5.25 3.21 2.40
N LEU A 8 -4.27 2.43 2.84
CA LEU A 8 -3.14 2.96 3.57
C LEU A 8 -1.98 3.15 2.60
N VAL A 9 -1.52 4.39 2.46
CA VAL A 9 -0.38 4.75 1.61
C VAL A 9 0.85 4.95 2.49
N VAL A 10 1.90 4.21 2.21
CA VAL A 10 3.16 4.28 2.96
C VAL A 10 4.28 4.70 2.02
N GLU A 11 4.70 5.95 2.14
CA GLU A 11 5.70 6.56 1.26
C GLU A 11 6.43 7.66 2.04
N ASP A 12 7.76 7.61 2.09
CA ASP A 12 8.53 8.58 2.86
C ASP A 12 8.73 9.92 2.14
N ASP A 13 8.65 9.95 0.81
CA ASP A 13 8.72 11.20 0.06
C ASP A 13 7.38 11.94 0.18
N ASP A 14 7.40 13.14 0.76
CA ASP A 14 6.19 13.92 1.03
C ASP A 14 5.42 14.26 -0.25
N ASP A 15 6.12 14.67 -1.30
CA ASP A 15 5.47 15.07 -2.56
C ASP A 15 4.83 13.85 -3.24
N CYS A 16 5.54 12.74 -3.30
CA CYS A 16 5.01 11.50 -3.86
C CYS A 16 3.79 11.01 -3.07
N ARG A 17 3.90 11.04 -1.74
CA ARG A 17 2.80 10.62 -0.87
C ARG A 17 1.55 11.49 -1.10
N ASN A 18 1.73 12.80 -1.19
CA ASN A 18 0.60 13.73 -1.40
C ASN A 18 -0.08 13.48 -2.75
N VAL A 19 0.69 13.24 -3.80
CA VAL A 19 0.13 12.93 -5.12
C VAL A 19 -0.69 11.63 -5.07
N LEU A 20 -0.16 10.60 -4.43
CA LEU A 20 -0.86 9.32 -4.31
C LEU A 20 -2.18 9.47 -3.53
N VAL A 21 -2.14 10.21 -2.42
CA VAL A 21 -3.33 10.48 -1.63
C VAL A 21 -4.40 11.19 -2.47
N ASP A 22 -4.01 12.25 -3.18
CA ASP A 22 -4.94 13.03 -3.99
C ASP A 22 -5.58 12.19 -5.09
N VAL A 23 -4.77 11.43 -5.81
CA VAL A 23 -5.24 10.59 -6.91
C VAL A 23 -6.22 9.53 -6.41
N LEU A 24 -5.91 8.89 -5.30
CA LEU A 24 -6.77 7.84 -4.75
C LEU A 24 -8.07 8.41 -4.17
N GLU A 25 -8.00 9.56 -3.51
CA GLU A 25 -9.21 10.23 -3.00
C GLU A 25 -10.13 10.65 -4.13
N MET A 26 -9.57 11.18 -5.21
CA MET A 26 -10.35 11.55 -6.40
C MET A 26 -10.98 10.35 -7.07
N SER A 27 -10.43 9.15 -6.86
CA SER A 27 -10.93 7.92 -7.44
C SER A 27 -11.95 7.19 -6.57
N GLY A 28 -12.32 7.77 -5.44
CA GLY A 28 -13.39 7.24 -4.60
C GLY A 28 -12.95 6.50 -3.35
N TYR A 29 -11.67 6.58 -2.99
CA TYR A 29 -11.14 5.91 -1.81
C TYR A 29 -11.03 6.84 -0.62
N SER A 30 -11.10 6.27 0.57
CA SER A 30 -10.71 6.93 1.81
C SER A 30 -9.24 6.61 2.04
N VAL A 31 -8.40 7.61 2.30
CA VAL A 31 -6.95 7.38 2.32
C VAL A 31 -6.35 7.77 3.66
N LEU A 32 -5.57 6.84 4.21
CA LEU A 32 -4.69 7.07 5.33
C LEU A 32 -3.27 7.06 4.78
N SER A 33 -2.37 7.86 5.34
CA SER A 33 -1.00 7.89 4.84
C SER A 33 0.02 8.09 5.95
N CYS A 34 1.22 7.59 5.73
CA CYS A 34 2.34 7.80 6.63
C CYS A 34 3.66 7.65 5.88
N GLY A 35 4.74 8.08 6.53
CA GLY A 35 6.07 8.07 5.93
C GLY A 35 7.03 7.05 6.53
N GLU A 36 6.58 6.20 7.44
CA GLU A 36 7.42 5.24 8.13
C GLU A 36 6.79 3.86 8.17
N ALA A 37 7.62 2.82 8.01
CA ALA A 37 7.14 1.44 7.99
C ALA A 37 6.52 1.03 9.33
N ARG A 38 7.13 1.41 10.44
CA ARG A 38 6.62 1.05 11.78
C ARG A 38 5.28 1.69 12.05
N GLN A 39 5.12 2.95 11.70
CA GLN A 39 3.85 3.67 11.83
C GLN A 39 2.77 3.03 10.96
N ALA A 40 3.15 2.56 9.77
CA ALA A 40 2.22 1.90 8.86
C ALA A 40 1.58 0.66 9.48
N VAL A 41 2.38 -0.16 10.15
CA VAL A 41 1.86 -1.37 10.81
C VAL A 41 0.87 -1.00 11.92
N GLU A 42 1.21 0.00 12.73
CA GLU A 42 0.31 0.47 13.79
C GLU A 42 -1.01 1.00 13.23
N MET A 43 -0.95 1.81 12.17
CA MET A 43 -2.13 2.36 11.51
C MET A 43 -2.98 1.26 10.89
N ALA A 44 -2.35 0.27 10.28
CA ALA A 44 -3.07 -0.85 9.67
C ALA A 44 -3.82 -1.68 10.73
N ILE A 45 -3.20 -1.92 11.86
CA ILE A 45 -3.82 -2.66 12.96
C ILE A 45 -5.02 -1.89 13.49
N GLU A 46 -4.89 -0.58 13.66
CA GLU A 46 -5.95 0.27 14.19
C GLU A 46 -7.11 0.41 13.21
N HIS A 47 -6.82 0.67 11.94
CA HIS A 47 -7.83 1.06 10.95
C HIS A 47 -8.28 -0.04 10.00
N ARG A 48 -7.52 -1.14 9.89
CA ARG A 48 -7.86 -2.29 9.04
C ARG A 48 -8.21 -1.88 7.62
N PRO A 49 -7.26 -1.31 6.85
CA PRO A 49 -7.56 -0.85 5.49
C PRO A 49 -7.88 -2.01 4.55
N ALA A 50 -8.57 -1.68 3.46
CA ALA A 50 -8.91 -2.64 2.41
C ALA A 50 -7.73 -2.96 1.49
N LEU A 51 -6.71 -2.09 1.47
CA LEU A 51 -5.50 -2.26 0.65
C LEU A 51 -4.37 -1.45 1.26
N VAL A 52 -3.16 -1.95 1.16
CA VAL A 52 -1.94 -1.23 1.59
C VAL A 52 -1.05 -1.02 0.38
N LEU A 53 -0.72 0.24 0.11
CA LEU A 53 0.23 0.62 -0.94
C LEU A 53 1.50 1.08 -0.23
N VAL A 54 2.58 0.31 -0.35
CA VAL A 54 3.79 0.56 0.41
C VAL A 54 5.03 0.56 -0.47
N ASP A 55 5.91 1.56 -0.28
CA ASP A 55 7.21 1.61 -0.93
C ASP A 55 8.12 0.54 -0.34
N PHE A 56 8.87 -0.15 -1.21
CA PHE A 56 9.83 -1.15 -0.76
C PHE A 56 10.94 -0.52 0.08
N MET A 57 11.44 0.66 -0.32
CA MET A 57 12.55 1.34 0.36
C MET A 57 12.01 2.39 1.32
N MET A 58 12.08 2.11 2.61
CA MET A 58 11.68 3.03 3.67
C MET A 58 12.84 3.24 4.63
N PRO A 59 12.92 4.41 5.30
CA PRO A 59 14.09 4.72 6.15
C PRO A 59 14.27 3.78 7.35
N ASP A 60 13.17 3.30 7.95
CA ASP A 60 13.21 2.51 9.18
C ASP A 60 13.10 1.01 8.96
N ALA A 61 12.52 0.58 7.83
CA ALA A 61 12.42 -0.83 7.47
C ALA A 61 11.99 -0.93 6.01
N ASP A 62 12.14 -2.08 5.36
CA ASP A 62 11.69 -2.24 3.99
C ASP A 62 10.21 -2.64 3.92
N GLY A 63 9.62 -2.55 2.72
CA GLY A 63 8.22 -2.91 2.51
C GLY A 63 7.92 -4.38 2.77
N GLY A 64 8.89 -5.25 2.61
CA GLY A 64 8.74 -6.67 2.93
C GLY A 64 8.49 -6.90 4.42
N TRP A 65 9.19 -6.14 5.25
CA TRP A 65 8.94 -6.18 6.70
C TRP A 65 7.50 -5.76 7.03
N VAL A 66 7.00 -4.72 6.35
CA VAL A 66 5.61 -4.30 6.54
C VAL A 66 4.65 -5.45 6.20
N VAL A 67 4.83 -6.08 5.04
CA VAL A 67 3.96 -7.19 4.63
C VAL A 67 3.98 -8.32 5.66
N ARG A 68 5.17 -8.74 6.08
CA ARG A 68 5.29 -9.82 7.06
C ARG A 68 4.62 -9.46 8.39
N SER A 69 4.78 -8.22 8.83
CA SER A 69 4.17 -7.74 10.07
C SER A 69 2.64 -7.72 9.99
N LEU A 70 2.10 -7.31 8.82
CA LEU A 70 0.65 -7.33 8.61
C LEU A 70 0.11 -8.76 8.66
N ARG A 71 0.77 -9.69 7.98
CA ARG A 71 0.35 -11.10 7.97
C ARG A 71 0.37 -11.69 9.38
N ALA A 72 1.40 -11.37 10.16
CA ALA A 72 1.53 -11.85 11.54
C ALA A 72 0.47 -11.24 12.47
N ALA A 73 0.00 -10.03 12.19
CA ALA A 73 -1.05 -9.39 12.98
C ALA A 73 -2.39 -10.13 12.87
N GLY A 74 -2.63 -10.81 11.77
CA GLY A 74 -3.80 -11.67 11.61
C GLY A 74 -5.09 -10.91 11.35
N GLY A 75 -6.22 -11.60 11.50
CA GLY A 75 -7.53 -11.02 11.19
C GLY A 75 -7.61 -10.63 9.72
N SER A 76 -8.22 -9.49 9.42
CA SER A 76 -8.32 -8.99 8.05
C SER A 76 -6.96 -8.68 7.42
N LEU A 77 -5.91 -8.49 8.23
CA LEU A 77 -4.57 -8.20 7.72
C LEU A 77 -3.81 -9.44 7.26
N ALA A 78 -4.28 -10.63 7.62
CA ALA A 78 -3.62 -11.88 7.21
C ALA A 78 -3.61 -12.04 5.68
N ASP A 79 -4.59 -11.46 5.00
CA ASP A 79 -4.73 -11.55 3.55
C ASP A 79 -5.08 -10.22 2.87
N VAL A 80 -4.87 -9.09 3.56
CA VAL A 80 -5.14 -7.78 2.96
C VAL A 80 -4.30 -7.62 1.69
N PRO A 81 -4.89 -7.13 0.58
CA PRO A 81 -4.13 -6.85 -0.63
C PRO A 81 -3.03 -5.82 -0.37
N VAL A 82 -1.83 -6.11 -0.86
CA VAL A 82 -0.69 -5.20 -0.76
C VAL A 82 -0.11 -4.97 -2.15
N VAL A 83 0.18 -3.71 -2.45
CA VAL A 83 0.93 -3.33 -3.65
C VAL A 83 2.25 -2.74 -3.17
N LEU A 84 3.35 -3.39 -3.55
CA LEU A 84 4.69 -2.95 -3.20
C LEU A 84 5.26 -2.14 -4.36
N THR A 85 5.51 -0.85 -4.15
CA THR A 85 6.12 -0.03 -5.18
C THR A 85 7.64 -0.08 -5.04
N THR A 86 8.34 -0.22 -6.15
CA THR A 86 9.78 -0.42 -6.10
C THR A 86 10.46 0.09 -7.37
N GLY A 87 11.65 0.67 -7.21
CA GLY A 87 12.52 1.04 -8.32
C GLY A 87 13.58 0.00 -8.63
N SER A 88 13.52 -1.18 -8.00
CA SER A 88 14.56 -2.20 -8.13
C SER A 88 13.99 -3.60 -8.32
N SER A 89 14.81 -4.48 -8.93
CA SER A 89 14.45 -5.89 -9.05
C SER A 89 14.38 -6.59 -7.69
N ALA A 90 15.15 -6.12 -6.70
CA ALA A 90 15.11 -6.69 -5.37
C ALA A 90 13.71 -6.57 -4.73
N GLY A 91 13.07 -5.41 -4.89
CA GLY A 91 11.71 -5.22 -4.39
C GLY A 91 10.70 -6.12 -5.07
N ARG A 92 10.83 -6.31 -6.39
CA ARG A 92 9.95 -7.21 -7.14
C ARG A 92 10.13 -8.67 -6.70
N GLU A 93 11.36 -9.10 -6.48
CA GLU A 93 11.64 -10.45 -5.99
C GLU A 93 11.03 -10.69 -4.61
N VAL A 94 11.13 -9.71 -3.73
CA VAL A 94 10.52 -9.79 -2.40
C VAL A 94 8.99 -9.87 -2.52
N ALA A 95 8.38 -9.05 -3.39
CA ALA A 95 6.94 -9.09 -3.62
C ALA A 95 6.50 -10.48 -4.10
N ASP A 96 7.22 -11.03 -5.07
CA ASP A 96 6.92 -12.37 -5.60
C ASP A 96 7.03 -13.44 -4.52
N SER A 97 8.06 -13.37 -3.69
CA SER A 97 8.26 -14.35 -2.62
C SER A 97 7.18 -14.26 -1.54
N LEU A 98 6.59 -13.09 -1.34
CA LEU A 98 5.54 -12.87 -0.35
C LEU A 98 4.13 -13.02 -0.94
N GLY A 99 4.03 -13.26 -2.23
CA GLY A 99 2.73 -13.41 -2.90
C GLY A 99 1.94 -12.13 -3.00
N VAL A 100 2.59 -10.98 -3.02
CA VAL A 100 1.93 -9.68 -3.18
C VAL A 100 2.26 -9.07 -4.53
N ARG A 101 1.45 -8.08 -4.94
CA ARG A 101 1.65 -7.41 -6.22
C ARG A 101 2.76 -6.36 -6.11
N SER A 102 3.44 -6.11 -7.21
CA SER A 102 4.46 -5.05 -7.26
C SER A 102 4.17 -4.10 -8.42
N LEU A 103 4.64 -2.86 -8.29
CA LEU A 103 4.50 -1.83 -9.30
C LEU A 103 5.84 -1.10 -9.40
N GLU A 104 6.49 -1.17 -10.55
CA GLU A 104 7.81 -0.56 -10.74
C GLU A 104 7.74 0.95 -10.90
N LYS A 105 8.66 1.64 -10.25
CA LYS A 105 8.84 3.09 -10.39
C LYS A 105 9.77 3.39 -11.57
N PRO A 106 9.52 4.44 -12.35
CA PRO A 106 8.33 5.28 -12.32
C PRO A 106 7.12 4.55 -12.92
N PHE A 107 5.95 4.74 -12.33
CA PHE A 107 4.73 4.09 -12.81
C PHE A 107 3.72 5.12 -13.30
N ASP A 108 2.87 4.67 -14.22
CA ASP A 108 1.75 5.43 -14.74
C ASP A 108 0.63 5.42 -13.71
N VAL A 109 0.03 6.59 -13.45
CA VAL A 109 -1.09 6.74 -12.50
C VAL A 109 -2.27 5.86 -12.91
N ASN A 110 -2.56 5.76 -14.21
CA ASN A 110 -3.66 4.91 -14.68
C ASN A 110 -3.40 3.45 -14.39
N ARG A 111 -2.17 2.99 -14.51
CA ARG A 111 -1.80 1.62 -14.18
C ARG A 111 -1.95 1.36 -12.69
N LEU A 112 -1.55 2.32 -11.85
CA LEU A 112 -1.77 2.23 -10.41
C LEU A 112 -3.26 2.10 -10.09
N LEU A 113 -4.09 2.96 -10.68
CA LEU A 113 -5.54 2.96 -10.43
C LEU A 113 -6.19 1.67 -10.90
N ASP A 114 -5.79 1.14 -12.06
CA ASP A 114 -6.31 -0.13 -12.56
C ASP A 114 -6.00 -1.26 -11.59
N LEU A 115 -4.78 -1.31 -11.08
CA LEU A 115 -4.37 -2.33 -10.13
C LEU A 115 -5.13 -2.19 -8.81
N VAL A 116 -5.22 -0.98 -8.29
CA VAL A 116 -5.93 -0.72 -7.03
C VAL A 116 -7.41 -1.09 -7.16
N ARG A 117 -8.05 -0.71 -8.26
CA ARG A 117 -9.47 -1.03 -8.50
C ARG A 117 -9.70 -2.53 -8.62
N SER A 118 -8.75 -3.27 -9.16
CA SER A 118 -8.88 -4.71 -9.27
C SER A 118 -8.78 -5.41 -7.91
N LEU A 119 -8.00 -4.84 -6.99
CA LEU A 119 -7.76 -5.42 -5.67
C LEU A 119 -8.72 -4.93 -4.59
N ALA A 120 -9.19 -3.69 -4.71
CA ALA A 120 -10.10 -3.07 -3.76
C ALA A 120 -11.13 -2.23 -4.53
N PRO A 121 -12.10 -2.85 -5.19
CA PRO A 121 -13.05 -2.12 -6.03
C PRO A 121 -13.92 -1.18 -5.23
N VAL A 122 -14.22 -0.02 -5.83
CA VAL A 122 -15.18 0.95 -5.30
C VAL A 122 -16.57 0.50 -5.71
N SER A 123 -17.47 0.44 -4.75
CA SER A 123 -18.86 0.05 -5.00
C SER A 123 -19.76 1.21 -5.40
#